data_0e7129d1c955bcf8379250cc80e1419c
#
_entry.id   0e7129d1c955bcf8379250cc80e1419c
#
_cell.length_a   1.000
_cell.length_b   1.000
_cell.length_c   1.000
_cell.angle_alpha   90.00
_cell.angle_beta   90.00
_cell.angle_gamma   90.00
#
_symmetry.space_group_name_H-M   'P 1'
#
loop_
_entity.id
_entity.type
_entity.pdbx_description
1 polymer ?
#
loop_
_entity_poly.entity_id
_entity_poly.type
_entity_poly.pdbx_seq_one_letter_code
_entity_poly.pdbx_strand_id
1 'polypeptide(L)'
;YKSTEIKSIKYYDSKSKEWIKFVPLMAQKSLPSVWNKNPKPYKTPIFLKPVYEGKNVSAYIHYISTITNTKTLHLEGTNYVFYFKVKNEDVAKGYWMGSSIGAKMLLKIVFKPYPVMKETVSNLDTKEFYKDPISLIRTFDSLLK
;
A
#
# COMPACT_ATOMS: atom_id res chain seq x y z
N TYR A 1 -21.43 11.07 -4.96
CA TYR A 1 -21.21 10.57 -3.58
C TYR A 1 -19.81 10.92 -3.12
N LYS A 2 -19.68 11.35 -1.86
CA LYS A 2 -18.37 11.57 -1.23
C LYS A 2 -17.81 10.22 -0.76
N SER A 3 -16.49 10.04 -0.83
CA SER A 3 -15.83 8.81 -0.36
C SER A 3 -16.09 8.47 1.12
N THR A 4 -16.44 9.49 1.92
CA THR A 4 -16.81 9.35 3.33
C THR A 4 -18.19 8.71 3.55
N GLU A 5 -19.05 8.71 2.52
CA GLU A 5 -20.42 8.19 2.57
C GLU A 5 -20.52 6.75 2.04
N ILE A 6 -19.46 6.26 1.39
CA ILE A 6 -19.43 4.97 0.72
C ILE A 6 -18.58 4.00 1.54
N LYS A 7 -19.15 2.89 1.99
CA LYS A 7 -18.43 1.85 2.76
C LYS A 7 -17.55 0.96 1.88
N SER A 8 -17.95 0.69 0.67
CA SER A 8 -17.16 -0.06 -0.32
C SER A 8 -17.75 0.08 -1.71
N ILE A 9 -16.90 -0.11 -2.72
CA ILE A 9 -17.29 -0.26 -4.12
C ILE A 9 -16.90 -1.64 -4.57
N LYS A 10 -17.79 -2.31 -5.31
CA LYS A 10 -17.48 -3.56 -6.00
C LYS A 10 -17.73 -3.38 -7.48
N TYR A 11 -16.82 -3.86 -8.31
CA TYR A 11 -17.06 -4.00 -9.73
C TYR A 11 -16.68 -5.39 -10.21
N TYR A 12 -17.37 -5.84 -11.27
CA TYR A 12 -17.08 -7.13 -11.89
C TYR A 12 -16.02 -6.95 -12.97
N ASP A 13 -14.87 -7.61 -12.80
CA ASP A 13 -13.86 -7.65 -13.85
C ASP A 13 -14.11 -8.81 -14.80
N SER A 14 -14.51 -8.49 -16.02
CA SER A 14 -14.84 -9.48 -17.06
C SER A 14 -13.64 -10.32 -17.52
N LYS A 15 -12.41 -9.82 -17.34
CA LYS A 15 -11.18 -10.54 -17.73
C LYS A 15 -10.82 -11.62 -16.70
N SER A 16 -10.81 -11.28 -15.44
CA SER A 16 -10.56 -12.24 -14.35
C SER A 16 -11.79 -13.04 -13.95
N LYS A 17 -12.98 -12.61 -14.38
CA LYS A 17 -14.29 -13.15 -13.98
C LYS A 17 -14.55 -13.11 -12.48
N GLU A 18 -14.06 -12.05 -11.82
CA GLU A 18 -14.14 -11.86 -10.38
C GLU A 18 -14.76 -10.52 -10.00
N TRP A 19 -15.37 -10.48 -8.81
CA TRP A 19 -15.78 -9.25 -8.17
C TRP A 19 -14.62 -8.63 -7.40
N ILE A 20 -14.21 -7.42 -7.80
CA ILE A 20 -13.15 -6.67 -7.13
C ILE A 20 -13.78 -5.65 -6.17
N LYS A 21 -13.37 -5.70 -4.91
CA LYS A 21 -13.81 -4.79 -3.85
C LYS A 21 -12.76 -3.70 -3.60
N PHE A 22 -13.23 -2.46 -3.45
CA PHE A 22 -12.45 -1.33 -2.98
C PHE A 22 -13.08 -0.76 -1.72
N VAL A 23 -12.24 -0.32 -0.79
CA VAL A 23 -12.68 0.31 0.46
C VAL A 23 -12.07 1.70 0.59
N PRO A 24 -12.83 2.71 1.07
CA PRO A 24 -12.31 4.03 1.32
C PRO A 24 -11.50 4.05 2.60
N LEU A 25 -10.24 4.50 2.52
CA LEU A 25 -9.36 4.65 3.67
C LEU A 25 -8.60 5.98 3.60
N MET A 26 -8.36 6.58 4.75
CA MET A 26 -7.36 7.62 4.87
C MET A 26 -5.99 7.00 4.62
N ALA A 27 -5.22 7.58 3.70
CA ALA A 27 -3.92 7.05 3.31
C ALA A 27 -2.90 8.19 3.14
N GLN A 28 -1.62 7.89 3.36
CA GLN A 28 -0.53 8.83 3.09
C GLN A 28 -0.47 9.16 1.60
N LYS A 29 -0.24 10.43 1.25
CA LYS A 29 -0.15 10.91 -0.14
C LYS A 29 1.05 10.39 -0.90
N SER A 30 2.13 10.09 -0.19
CA SER A 30 3.40 9.65 -0.76
C SER A 30 4.05 8.60 0.12
N LEU A 31 5.03 7.91 -0.42
CA LEU A 31 5.89 7.05 0.39
C LEU A 31 6.76 7.91 1.33
N PRO A 32 7.07 7.41 2.54
CA PRO A 32 8.09 8.03 3.38
C PRO A 32 9.44 8.09 2.67
N SER A 33 10.23 9.08 3.02
CA SER A 33 11.58 9.27 2.49
C SER A 33 12.51 9.79 3.59
N VAL A 34 13.78 9.91 3.29
CA VAL A 34 14.77 10.51 4.21
C VAL A 34 14.37 11.95 4.58
N TRP A 35 13.78 12.68 3.61
CA TRP A 35 13.37 14.08 3.76
C TRP A 35 11.97 14.23 4.38
N ASN A 36 11.10 13.23 4.19
CA ASN A 36 9.74 13.23 4.72
C ASN A 36 9.39 11.85 5.29
N LYS A 37 9.74 11.63 6.53
CA LYS A 37 9.57 10.34 7.22
C LYS A 37 8.10 10.01 7.52
N ASN A 38 7.24 11.02 7.62
CA ASN A 38 5.82 10.86 7.92
C ASN A 38 4.98 11.72 6.98
N PRO A 39 4.76 11.29 5.74
CA PRO A 39 3.94 12.03 4.78
C PRO A 39 2.53 12.27 5.30
N LYS A 40 2.00 13.47 5.05
CA LYS A 40 0.62 13.80 5.40
C LYS A 40 -0.36 12.92 4.63
N PRO A 41 -1.51 12.58 5.21
CA PRO A 41 -2.55 11.87 4.51
C PRO A 41 -3.25 12.74 3.46
N TYR A 42 -3.98 12.09 2.57
CA TYR A 42 -4.95 12.77 1.73
C TYR A 42 -6.00 13.51 2.59
N LYS A 43 -6.59 14.56 2.06
CA LYS A 43 -7.66 15.32 2.76
C LYS A 43 -8.95 14.51 2.90
N THR A 44 -9.17 13.57 2.00
CA THR A 44 -10.33 12.69 1.96
C THR A 44 -9.88 11.24 1.77
N PRO A 45 -10.69 10.26 2.21
CA PRO A 45 -10.39 8.85 1.94
C PRO A 45 -10.22 8.58 0.45
N ILE A 46 -9.29 7.69 0.12
CA ILE A 46 -9.12 7.15 -1.22
C ILE A 46 -9.55 5.68 -1.26
N PHE A 47 -9.95 5.20 -2.42
CA PHE A 47 -10.38 3.81 -2.60
C PHE A 47 -9.17 2.90 -2.81
N LEU A 48 -9.00 1.95 -1.90
CA LEU A 48 -7.92 0.97 -1.91
C LEU A 48 -8.49 -0.45 -2.08
N LYS A 49 -7.77 -1.27 -2.86
CA LYS A 49 -8.11 -2.69 -3.01
C LYS A 49 -7.47 -3.48 -1.86
N PRO A 50 -8.25 -4.16 -0.99
CA PRO A 50 -7.69 -5.08 -0.02
C PRO A 50 -7.00 -6.25 -0.74
N VAL A 51 -5.80 -6.60 -0.30
CA VAL A 51 -5.03 -7.76 -0.80
C VAL A 51 -4.64 -8.73 0.31
N TYR A 52 -4.70 -8.28 1.55
CA TYR A 52 -4.54 -9.11 2.74
C TYR A 52 -5.32 -8.48 3.90
N GLU A 53 -6.16 -9.25 4.54
CA GLU A 53 -6.92 -8.85 5.73
C GLU A 53 -6.44 -9.68 6.92
N GLY A 54 -5.51 -9.11 7.70
CA GLY A 54 -4.96 -9.74 8.90
C GLY A 54 -5.73 -9.38 10.17
N LYS A 55 -5.35 -10.00 11.27
CA LYS A 55 -5.92 -9.74 12.59
C LYS A 55 -5.55 -8.35 13.11
N ASN A 56 -4.30 -7.96 12.95
CA ASN A 56 -3.74 -6.71 13.48
C ASN A 56 -3.35 -5.74 12.36
N VAL A 57 -2.95 -6.24 11.19
CA VAL A 57 -2.49 -5.45 10.06
C VAL A 57 -3.11 -5.97 8.77
N SER A 58 -3.59 -5.06 7.95
CA SER A 58 -4.09 -5.37 6.60
C SER A 58 -3.27 -4.67 5.53
N ALA A 59 -3.19 -5.26 4.34
CA ALA A 59 -2.50 -4.69 3.18
C ALA A 59 -3.47 -4.34 2.05
N TYR A 60 -3.12 -3.29 1.33
CA TYR A 60 -3.93 -2.71 0.27
C TYR A 60 -3.08 -2.30 -0.93
N ILE A 61 -3.70 -2.21 -2.09
CA ILE A 61 -3.10 -1.67 -3.31
C ILE A 61 -3.90 -0.48 -3.81
N HIS A 62 -3.19 0.56 -4.19
CA HIS A 62 -3.71 1.69 -4.95
C HIS A 62 -3.12 1.68 -6.36
N TYR A 63 -3.99 1.62 -7.36
CA TYR A 63 -3.59 1.70 -8.76
C TYR A 63 -3.48 3.15 -9.18
N ILE A 64 -2.30 3.55 -9.63
CA ILE A 64 -2.06 4.89 -10.19
C ILE A 64 -1.89 4.75 -11.69
N SER A 65 -2.82 5.32 -12.44
CA SER A 65 -2.70 5.44 -13.91
C SER A 65 -1.96 6.73 -14.24
N THR A 66 -0.82 6.63 -14.90
CA THR A 66 -0.11 7.77 -15.46
C THR A 66 -0.48 7.93 -16.93
N ILE A 67 -1.08 9.07 -17.28
CA ILE A 67 -1.31 9.46 -18.67
C ILE A 67 -0.04 10.19 -19.15
N THR A 68 0.77 9.53 -19.97
CA THR A 68 2.04 10.09 -20.45
C THR A 68 1.92 10.88 -21.73
N ASN A 69 0.80 10.72 -22.47
CA ASN A 69 0.57 11.46 -23.70
C ASN A 69 -0.89 11.90 -23.83
N THR A 70 -1.13 13.21 -23.65
CA THR A 70 -2.46 13.81 -23.76
C THR A 70 -3.04 13.82 -25.16
N LYS A 71 -2.20 13.69 -26.21
CA LYS A 71 -2.65 13.68 -27.62
C LYS A 71 -3.18 12.31 -28.06
N THR A 72 -2.64 11.23 -27.51
CA THR A 72 -3.00 9.84 -27.91
C THR A 72 -3.72 9.06 -26.81
N LEU A 73 -3.96 9.63 -25.63
CA LEU A 73 -4.52 8.94 -24.45
C LEU A 73 -3.82 7.58 -24.17
N HIS A 74 -2.51 7.53 -24.42
CA HIS A 74 -1.75 6.31 -24.18
C HIS A 74 -1.51 6.16 -22.69
N LEU A 75 -2.14 5.14 -22.10
CA LEU A 75 -1.90 4.73 -20.73
C LEU A 75 -0.63 3.88 -20.71
N GLU A 76 0.50 4.51 -20.42
CA GLU A 76 1.73 3.76 -20.17
C GLU A 76 1.79 3.32 -18.71
N GLY A 77 1.60 2.02 -18.54
CA GLY A 77 1.84 1.34 -17.30
C GLY A 77 0.88 1.66 -16.16
N THR A 78 0.52 0.64 -15.41
CA THR A 78 -0.19 0.79 -14.14
C THR A 78 0.85 0.70 -13.04
N ASN A 79 1.11 1.81 -12.35
CA ASN A 79 1.93 1.81 -11.15
C ASN A 79 1.06 1.46 -9.95
N TYR A 80 1.61 0.67 -9.03
CA TYR A 80 0.95 0.28 -7.80
C TYR A 80 1.65 0.92 -6.61
N VAL A 81 0.86 1.43 -5.68
CA VAL A 81 1.37 1.76 -4.34
C VAL A 81 0.79 0.74 -3.38
N PHE A 82 1.67 0.09 -2.64
CA PHE A 82 1.31 -0.82 -1.57
C PHE A 82 1.19 -0.06 -0.28
N TYR A 83 0.08 -0.27 0.42
CA TYR A 83 -0.23 0.29 1.72
C TYR A 83 -0.42 -0.80 2.75
N PHE A 84 -0.13 -0.51 3.99
CA PHE A 84 -0.60 -1.28 5.12
C PHE A 84 -1.34 -0.37 6.11
N LYS A 85 -2.24 -0.97 6.88
CA LYS A 85 -2.95 -0.29 7.96
C LYS A 85 -2.97 -1.18 9.19
N VAL A 86 -2.42 -0.66 10.29
CA VAL A 86 -2.56 -1.28 11.60
C VAL A 86 -3.98 -1.04 12.11
N LYS A 87 -4.60 -2.03 12.72
CA LYS A 87 -6.02 -2.03 13.13
C LYS A 87 -6.41 -0.80 13.95
N ASN A 88 -5.54 -0.36 14.86
CA ASN A 88 -5.80 0.76 15.76
C ASN A 88 -5.28 2.11 15.24
N GLU A 89 -4.78 2.17 14.02
CA GLU A 89 -4.35 3.41 13.37
C GLU A 89 -5.40 3.88 12.37
N ASP A 90 -5.52 5.21 12.21
CA ASP A 90 -6.53 5.79 11.32
C ASP A 90 -6.08 5.89 9.86
N VAL A 91 -4.77 5.88 9.62
CA VAL A 91 -4.18 6.17 8.32
C VAL A 91 -3.42 4.97 7.79
N ALA A 92 -3.73 4.55 6.56
CA ALA A 92 -2.93 3.58 5.82
C ALA A 92 -1.60 4.21 5.37
N LYS A 93 -0.51 3.49 5.59
CA LYS A 93 0.86 3.93 5.30
C LYS A 93 1.38 3.25 4.04
N GLY A 94 1.90 4.04 3.10
CA GLY A 94 2.58 3.51 1.92
C GLY A 94 3.93 2.89 2.29
N TYR A 95 4.26 1.73 1.71
CA TYR A 95 5.55 1.10 2.00
C TYR A 95 6.32 0.67 0.75
N TRP A 96 5.70 0.61 -0.42
CA TRP A 96 6.39 0.23 -1.65
C TRP A 96 5.63 0.63 -2.93
N MET A 97 6.36 0.92 -4.02
CA MET A 97 5.80 1.33 -5.33
C MET A 97 6.25 0.42 -6.49
N GLY A 98 6.84 -0.73 -6.22
CA GLY A 98 7.32 -1.60 -7.30
C GLY A 98 8.72 -1.26 -7.83
N SER A 99 9.43 -0.29 -7.24
CA SER A 99 10.82 0.02 -7.60
C SER A 99 11.80 -0.84 -6.81
N SER A 100 12.77 -1.43 -7.50
CA SER A 100 13.82 -2.24 -6.88
C SER A 100 14.89 -1.42 -6.16
N ILE A 101 15.01 -0.15 -6.50
CA ILE A 101 16.07 0.71 -5.97
C ILE A 101 15.65 1.25 -4.59
N GLY A 102 16.51 1.00 -3.59
CA GLY A 102 16.36 1.57 -2.26
C GLY A 102 15.23 0.99 -1.40
N ALA A 103 14.60 -0.13 -1.81
CA ALA A 103 13.50 -0.74 -1.06
C ALA A 103 13.86 -1.00 0.41
N LYS A 104 15.02 -1.57 0.69
CA LYS A 104 15.45 -1.87 2.07
C LYS A 104 15.63 -0.60 2.92
N MET A 105 16.14 0.49 2.34
CA MET A 105 16.25 1.77 3.02
C MET A 105 14.88 2.37 3.29
N LEU A 106 14.00 2.35 2.31
CA LEU A 106 12.61 2.82 2.46
C LEU A 106 11.90 2.05 3.57
N LEU A 107 11.99 0.71 3.56
CA LEU A 107 11.33 -0.13 4.56
C LEU A 107 11.86 0.12 5.98
N LYS A 108 13.16 0.40 6.14
CA LYS A 108 13.71 0.82 7.44
C LYS A 108 13.09 2.12 7.95
N ILE A 109 12.79 3.07 7.05
CA ILE A 109 12.12 4.32 7.41
C ILE A 109 10.66 4.06 7.77
N VAL A 110 9.95 3.32 6.92
CA VAL A 110 8.51 3.01 7.08
C VAL A 110 8.24 2.26 8.39
N PHE A 111 9.05 1.25 8.70
CA PHE A 111 8.86 0.39 9.87
C PHE A 111 9.60 0.87 11.13
N LYS A 112 10.28 2.02 11.07
CA LYS A 112 10.95 2.59 12.26
C LYS A 112 10.03 2.75 13.47
N PRO A 113 8.75 3.16 13.34
CA PRO A 113 7.82 3.25 14.47
C PRO A 113 7.42 1.89 15.07
N TYR A 114 7.78 0.80 14.43
CA TYR A 114 7.40 -0.57 14.82
C TYR A 114 8.64 -1.40 15.15
N PRO A 115 9.13 -1.36 16.43
CA PRO A 115 10.37 -2.05 16.82
C PRO A 115 10.37 -3.55 16.55
N VAL A 116 9.21 -4.21 16.59
CA VAL A 116 9.04 -5.64 16.28
C VAL A 116 9.49 -6.00 14.86
N MET A 117 9.50 -5.03 13.94
CA MET A 117 9.89 -5.23 12.54
C MET A 117 11.37 -4.98 12.27
N LYS A 118 12.12 -4.49 13.25
CA LYS A 118 13.52 -4.07 13.05
C LYS A 118 14.40 -5.20 12.49
N GLU A 119 14.31 -6.38 13.10
CA GLU A 119 15.11 -7.55 12.69
C GLU A 119 14.63 -8.08 11.34
N THR A 120 13.33 -8.23 11.16
CA THR A 120 12.71 -8.67 9.89
C THR A 120 13.14 -7.80 8.72
N VAL A 121 13.08 -6.48 8.86
CA VAL A 121 13.48 -5.55 7.80
C VAL A 121 15.00 -5.56 7.58
N SER A 122 15.80 -5.69 8.63
CA SER A 122 17.26 -5.74 8.52
C SER A 122 17.76 -7.00 7.80
N ASN A 123 17.08 -8.13 8.00
CA ASN A 123 17.41 -9.42 7.38
C ASN A 123 16.62 -9.70 6.10
N LEU A 124 15.87 -8.71 5.60
CA LEU A 124 15.02 -8.89 4.43
C LEU A 124 15.83 -9.29 3.19
N ASP A 125 15.41 -10.40 2.55
CA ASP A 125 15.82 -10.75 1.19
C ASP A 125 14.98 -9.91 0.19
N THR A 126 15.64 -8.96 -0.45
CA THR A 126 14.95 -8.06 -1.39
C THR A 126 14.41 -8.78 -2.62
N LYS A 127 15.05 -9.85 -3.06
CA LYS A 127 14.58 -10.64 -4.22
C LYS A 127 13.25 -11.34 -3.90
N GLU A 128 13.17 -11.93 -2.72
CA GLU A 128 11.93 -12.58 -2.25
C GLU A 128 10.83 -11.54 -1.97
N PHE A 129 11.20 -10.40 -1.39
CA PHE A 129 10.26 -9.29 -1.18
C PHE A 129 9.65 -8.80 -2.50
N TYR A 130 10.42 -8.68 -3.58
CA TYR A 130 9.89 -8.25 -4.88
C TYR A 130 8.92 -9.25 -5.50
N LYS A 131 9.08 -10.52 -5.21
CA LYS A 131 8.13 -11.56 -5.68
C LYS A 131 6.80 -11.51 -4.93
N ASP A 132 6.84 -11.24 -3.62
CA ASP A 132 5.65 -11.18 -2.76
C ASP A 132 5.81 -10.08 -1.69
N PRO A 133 5.54 -8.80 -2.07
CA PRO A 133 5.63 -7.67 -1.12
C PRO A 133 4.66 -7.77 0.05
N ILE A 134 3.60 -8.57 -0.07
CA ILE A 134 2.57 -8.75 0.95
C ILE A 134 3.08 -9.69 2.06
N SER A 135 4.06 -10.55 1.76
CA SER A 135 4.65 -11.45 2.76
C SER A 135 5.21 -10.69 3.98
N LEU A 136 5.78 -9.50 3.75
CA LEU A 136 6.26 -8.63 4.82
C LEU A 136 5.14 -8.21 5.77
N ILE A 137 3.96 -7.91 5.22
CA ILE A 137 2.80 -7.49 6.02
C ILE A 137 2.20 -8.68 6.77
N ARG A 138 2.19 -9.88 6.19
CA ARG A 138 1.79 -11.11 6.90
C ARG A 138 2.70 -11.36 8.10
N THR A 139 4.01 -11.18 7.93
CA THR A 139 4.97 -11.28 9.05
C THR A 139 4.70 -10.22 10.11
N PHE A 140 4.47 -8.98 9.70
CA PHE A 140 4.13 -7.89 10.62
C PHE A 140 2.86 -8.20 11.42
N ASP A 141 1.81 -8.66 10.75
CA ASP A 141 0.56 -9.06 11.40
C ASP A 141 0.76 -10.14 12.46
N SER A 142 1.63 -11.11 12.18
CA SER A 142 1.95 -12.19 13.13
C SER A 142 2.78 -11.74 14.33
N LEU A 143 3.60 -10.70 14.18
CA LEU A 143 4.46 -10.16 15.23
C LEU A 143 3.74 -9.16 16.15
N LEU A 144 2.69 -8.52 15.67
CA LEU A 144 1.83 -7.66 16.50
C LEU A 144 0.89 -8.52 17.35
N LYS A 145 0.98 -8.36 18.64
CA LYS A 145 0.13 -9.06 19.62
C LYS A 145 -0.98 -8.17 20.12
#